data_40b355b6ef8681930b7455039fa59631
#
_entry.id   40b355b6ef8681930b7455039fa59631
#
_cell.length_a   1.000
_cell.length_b   1.000
_cell.length_c   1.000
_cell.angle_alpha   90.00
_cell.angle_beta   90.00
_cell.angle_gamma   90.00
#
_symmetry.space_group_name_H-M   'P 1'
#
loop_
_entity.id
_entity.type
_entity.pdbx_description
1 polymer ?
#
loop_
_entity_poly.entity_id
_entity_poly.type
_entity_poly.pdbx_seq_one_letter_code
_entity_poly.pdbx_strand_id
1 'polypeptide(L)'
;LKELQRMGELNTRMTIEEFVANLSSEYYNLIRQKIRLRNLRSTLDLSKERLRIVEERYYIGSMSRLDLQQAQVDFNSDSSKVLNQLEVVHTSRIRLNELMALNNVEEEIQIKDSLIYPNPFLDEVDLWKNTLEANASLLIAQKNQTLSELDYKKVKSRYYPYVKLNAGYGY
;
A
#
# COMPACT_ATOMS: atom_id res chain seq x y z
N LEU A 1 -25.23 -14.16 21.06
CA LEU A 1 -25.11 -14.58 19.66
C LEU A 1 -25.24 -13.44 18.67
N LYS A 2 -26.25 -12.56 18.74
CA LYS A 2 -26.43 -11.43 17.80
C LYS A 2 -25.25 -10.45 17.83
N GLU A 3 -24.70 -10.11 18.99
CA GLU A 3 -23.55 -9.20 19.11
C GLU A 3 -22.25 -9.84 18.55
N LEU A 4 -22.05 -11.14 18.73
CA LEU A 4 -20.95 -11.88 18.13
C LEU A 4 -21.03 -11.93 16.61
N GLN A 5 -22.24 -12.10 16.05
CA GLN A 5 -22.44 -12.04 14.61
C GLN A 5 -22.10 -10.66 14.06
N ARG A 6 -22.59 -9.58 14.67
CA ARG A 6 -22.25 -8.19 14.27
C ARG A 6 -20.75 -7.91 14.35
N MET A 7 -20.08 -8.45 15.37
CA MET A 7 -18.63 -8.32 15.46
C MET A 7 -17.92 -9.06 14.32
N GLY A 8 -18.42 -10.25 13.92
CA GLY A 8 -17.93 -10.97 12.74
C GLY A 8 -18.07 -10.17 11.45
N GLU A 9 -19.22 -9.53 11.24
CA GLU A 9 -19.48 -8.65 10.10
C GLU A 9 -18.52 -7.43 10.07
N LEU A 10 -18.28 -6.79 11.23
CA LEU A 10 -17.35 -5.67 11.36
C LEU A 10 -15.89 -6.10 11.10
N ASN A 11 -15.48 -7.26 11.59
CA ASN A 11 -14.14 -7.80 11.32
C ASN A 11 -13.95 -8.08 9.82
N THR A 12 -14.96 -8.68 9.16
CA THR A 12 -14.91 -8.87 7.70
C THR A 12 -14.81 -7.55 6.96
N ARG A 13 -15.59 -6.55 7.36
CA ARG A 13 -15.53 -5.20 6.79
C ARG A 13 -14.15 -4.58 6.98
N MET A 14 -13.57 -4.65 8.17
CA MET A 14 -12.23 -4.14 8.47
C MET A 14 -11.17 -4.79 7.56
N THR A 15 -11.22 -6.12 7.41
CA THR A 15 -10.29 -6.84 6.52
C THR A 15 -10.43 -6.40 5.07
N ILE A 16 -11.64 -6.16 4.59
CA ILE A 16 -11.89 -5.65 3.22
C ILE A 16 -11.34 -4.23 3.07
N GLU A 17 -11.60 -3.34 4.04
CA GLU A 17 -11.10 -1.96 4.03
C GLU A 17 -9.56 -1.92 4.04
N GLU A 18 -8.91 -2.74 4.87
CA GLU A 18 -7.45 -2.88 4.91
C GLU A 18 -6.88 -3.42 3.58
N PHE A 19 -7.54 -4.42 3.01
CA PHE A 19 -7.13 -4.97 1.72
C PHE A 19 -7.21 -3.93 0.60
N VAL A 20 -8.31 -3.18 0.51
CA VAL A 20 -8.48 -2.10 -0.48
C VAL A 20 -7.44 -0.98 -0.27
N ALA A 21 -7.17 -0.61 0.98
CA ALA A 21 -6.15 0.39 1.29
C ALA A 21 -4.75 -0.08 0.87
N ASN A 22 -4.39 -1.34 1.17
CA ASN A 22 -3.12 -1.94 0.76
C ASN A 22 -2.99 -2.03 -0.77
N LEU A 23 -4.03 -2.49 -1.45
CA LEU A 23 -4.05 -2.57 -2.91
C LEU A 23 -3.87 -1.19 -3.55
N SER A 24 -4.59 -0.19 -3.05
CA SER A 24 -4.47 1.19 -3.52
C SER A 24 -3.07 1.75 -3.28
N SER A 25 -2.50 1.49 -2.11
CA SER A 25 -1.14 1.91 -1.75
C SER A 25 -0.09 1.32 -2.70
N GLU A 26 -0.16 0.02 -2.99
CA GLU A 26 0.77 -0.64 -3.91
C GLU A 26 0.55 -0.20 -5.37
N TYR A 27 -0.68 0.08 -5.78
CA TYR A 27 -0.98 0.66 -7.09
C TYR A 27 -0.29 2.02 -7.27
N TYR A 28 -0.46 2.94 -6.31
CA TYR A 28 0.19 4.25 -6.36
C TYR A 28 1.71 4.16 -6.18
N ASN A 29 2.20 3.18 -5.41
CA ASN A 29 3.63 2.90 -5.33
C ASN A 29 4.20 2.53 -6.70
N LEU A 30 3.55 1.63 -7.45
CA LEU A 30 3.99 1.26 -8.79
C LEU A 30 4.02 2.47 -9.75
N ILE A 31 3.01 3.35 -9.71
CA ILE A 31 2.99 4.60 -10.48
C ILE A 31 4.21 5.46 -10.13
N ARG A 32 4.47 5.66 -8.85
CA ARG A 32 5.62 6.43 -8.35
C ARG A 32 6.95 5.85 -8.85
N GLN A 33 7.12 4.52 -8.80
CA GLN A 33 8.34 3.88 -9.28
C GLN A 33 8.50 4.01 -10.80
N LYS A 34 7.43 3.93 -11.58
CA LYS A 34 7.45 4.17 -13.03
C LYS A 34 7.82 5.62 -13.38
N ILE A 35 7.30 6.60 -12.63
CA ILE A 35 7.66 8.01 -12.81
C ILE A 35 9.15 8.22 -12.50
N ARG A 36 9.64 7.64 -11.40
CA ARG A 36 11.05 7.69 -11.02
C ARG A 36 11.94 7.08 -12.10
N LEU A 37 11.58 5.93 -12.65
CA LEU A 37 12.30 5.30 -13.76
C LEU A 37 12.38 6.21 -14.97
N ARG A 38 11.27 6.86 -15.35
CA ARG A 38 11.24 7.82 -16.47
C ARG A 38 12.21 8.98 -16.24
N ASN A 39 12.22 9.55 -15.04
CA ASN A 39 13.12 10.64 -14.68
C ASN A 39 14.61 10.20 -14.72
N LEU A 40 14.91 9.00 -14.19
CA LEU A 40 16.26 8.45 -14.25
C LEU A 40 16.74 8.18 -15.69
N ARG A 41 15.84 7.71 -16.57
CA ARG A 41 16.15 7.56 -18.00
C ARG A 41 16.49 8.90 -18.66
N SER A 42 15.71 9.95 -18.37
CA SER A 42 16.04 11.30 -18.87
C SER A 42 17.39 11.82 -18.36
N THR A 43 17.71 11.52 -17.08
CA THR A 43 19.04 11.84 -16.52
C THR A 43 20.16 11.06 -17.23
N LEU A 44 19.95 9.78 -17.49
CA LEU A 44 20.90 8.93 -18.22
C LEU A 44 21.14 9.45 -19.66
N ASP A 45 20.08 9.88 -20.35
CA ASP A 45 20.21 10.45 -21.70
C ASP A 45 21.06 11.73 -21.68
N LEU A 46 20.90 12.58 -20.64
CA LEU A 46 21.73 13.77 -20.44
C LEU A 46 23.19 13.41 -20.13
N SER A 47 23.44 12.42 -19.28
CA SER A 47 24.80 11.95 -18.95
C SER A 47 25.47 11.36 -20.18
N LYS A 48 24.73 10.61 -21.01
CA LYS A 48 25.21 10.04 -22.28
C LYS A 48 25.64 11.13 -23.26
N GLU A 49 24.80 12.15 -23.43
CA GLU A 49 25.11 13.27 -24.31
C GLU A 49 26.30 14.09 -23.79
N ARG A 50 26.39 14.30 -22.48
CA ARG A 50 27.54 14.94 -21.85
C ARG A 50 28.83 14.17 -22.11
N LEU A 51 28.80 12.83 -21.93
CA LEU A 51 29.94 11.98 -22.22
C LEU A 51 30.37 12.13 -23.68
N ARG A 52 29.45 12.09 -24.64
CA ARG A 52 29.73 12.26 -26.08
C ARG A 52 30.44 13.59 -26.35
N ILE A 53 29.97 14.70 -25.79
CA ILE A 53 30.55 16.02 -25.98
C ILE A 53 31.98 16.09 -25.37
N VAL A 54 32.16 15.50 -24.19
CA VAL A 54 33.48 15.48 -23.52
C VAL A 54 34.46 14.62 -24.30
N GLU A 55 34.07 13.48 -24.85
CA GLU A 55 34.87 12.63 -25.71
C GLU A 55 35.34 13.38 -26.97
N GLU A 56 34.44 14.06 -27.68
CA GLU A 56 34.78 14.85 -28.86
C GLU A 56 35.76 15.95 -28.53
N ARG A 57 35.55 16.67 -27.41
CA ARG A 57 36.46 17.74 -26.96
C ARG A 57 37.83 17.23 -26.51
N TYR A 58 37.89 16.05 -25.93
CA TYR A 58 39.12 15.38 -25.58
C TYR A 58 39.92 15.03 -26.84
N TYR A 59 39.29 14.47 -27.87
CA TYR A 59 39.98 14.12 -29.11
C TYR A 59 40.56 15.33 -29.87
N ILE A 60 39.93 16.48 -29.75
CA ILE A 60 40.47 17.73 -30.32
C ILE A 60 41.43 18.48 -29.37
N GLY A 61 41.75 17.89 -28.19
CA GLY A 61 42.72 18.45 -27.24
C GLY A 61 42.19 19.59 -26.35
N SER A 62 40.85 19.83 -26.34
CA SER A 62 40.25 20.94 -25.55
C SER A 62 39.78 20.53 -24.17
N MET A 63 39.83 19.22 -23.84
CA MET A 63 39.50 18.69 -22.52
C MET A 63 40.57 17.73 -22.01
N SER A 64 40.69 17.61 -20.67
CA SER A 64 41.64 16.71 -20.03
C SER A 64 41.16 15.25 -20.00
N ARG A 65 42.12 14.32 -19.81
CA ARG A 65 41.80 12.91 -19.58
C ARG A 65 40.97 12.71 -18.30
N LEU A 66 41.18 13.58 -17.30
CA LEU A 66 40.44 13.54 -16.05
C LEU A 66 38.96 13.87 -16.28
N ASP A 67 38.66 14.88 -17.10
CA ASP A 67 37.28 15.27 -17.44
C ASP A 67 36.55 14.12 -18.16
N LEU A 68 37.26 13.45 -19.10
CA LEU A 68 36.73 12.30 -19.80
C LEU A 68 36.40 11.14 -18.84
N GLN A 69 37.34 10.80 -17.95
CA GLN A 69 37.14 9.73 -16.96
C GLN A 69 35.97 10.06 -16.01
N GLN A 70 35.84 11.31 -15.58
CA GLN A 70 34.74 11.76 -14.74
C GLN A 70 33.41 11.61 -15.48
N ALA A 71 33.30 12.01 -16.72
CA ALA A 71 32.06 11.86 -17.51
C ALA A 71 31.68 10.37 -17.71
N GLN A 72 32.68 9.48 -17.89
CA GLN A 72 32.44 8.03 -17.96
C GLN A 72 31.94 7.48 -16.63
N VAL A 73 32.49 7.90 -15.50
CA VAL A 73 32.01 7.48 -14.16
C VAL A 73 30.60 7.94 -13.93
N ASP A 74 30.28 9.21 -14.27
CA ASP A 74 28.93 9.77 -14.12
C ASP A 74 27.91 8.96 -14.94
N PHE A 75 28.21 8.69 -16.22
CA PHE A 75 27.35 7.88 -17.09
C PHE A 75 27.14 6.46 -16.54
N ASN A 76 28.20 5.79 -16.09
CA ASN A 76 28.12 4.45 -15.52
C ASN A 76 27.29 4.44 -14.23
N SER A 77 27.45 5.46 -13.38
CA SER A 77 26.65 5.63 -12.17
C SER A 77 25.16 5.79 -12.50
N ASP A 78 24.81 6.64 -13.45
CA ASP A 78 23.43 6.88 -13.84
C ASP A 78 22.83 5.65 -14.55
N SER A 79 23.61 4.93 -15.35
CA SER A 79 23.23 3.65 -15.95
C SER A 79 22.88 2.62 -14.88
N SER A 80 23.71 2.50 -13.84
CA SER A 80 23.46 1.59 -12.72
C SER A 80 22.18 1.96 -11.94
N LYS A 81 21.90 3.24 -11.76
CA LYS A 81 20.65 3.71 -11.11
C LYS A 81 19.41 3.32 -11.93
N VAL A 82 19.48 3.42 -13.27
CA VAL A 82 18.37 3.00 -14.15
C VAL A 82 18.13 1.50 -14.04
N LEU A 83 19.20 0.67 -14.07
CA LEU A 83 19.08 -0.79 -13.95
C LEU A 83 18.46 -1.18 -12.60
N ASN A 84 18.94 -0.60 -11.51
CA ASN A 84 18.36 -0.85 -10.18
C ASN A 84 16.89 -0.42 -10.10
N GLN A 85 16.53 0.71 -10.71
CA GLN A 85 15.15 1.17 -10.72
C GLN A 85 14.23 0.30 -11.59
N LEU A 86 14.73 -0.30 -12.65
CA LEU A 86 13.99 -1.29 -13.45
C LEU A 86 13.59 -2.49 -12.60
N GLU A 87 14.52 -2.99 -11.78
CA GLU A 87 14.24 -4.09 -10.85
C GLU A 87 13.19 -3.70 -9.80
N VAL A 88 13.28 -2.49 -9.26
CA VAL A 88 12.28 -1.97 -8.30
C VAL A 88 10.89 -1.89 -8.94
N VAL A 89 10.79 -1.45 -10.19
CA VAL A 89 9.51 -1.39 -10.92
C VAL A 89 8.99 -2.82 -11.16
N HIS A 90 9.85 -3.74 -11.55
CA HIS A 90 9.48 -5.14 -11.76
C HIS A 90 8.94 -5.79 -10.49
N THR A 91 9.65 -5.66 -9.38
CA THR A 91 9.23 -6.17 -8.07
C THR A 91 7.93 -5.55 -7.58
N SER A 92 7.76 -4.22 -7.75
CA SER A 92 6.51 -3.53 -7.38
C SER A 92 5.32 -4.02 -8.20
N ARG A 93 5.52 -4.36 -9.49
CA ARG A 93 4.49 -4.93 -10.36
C ARG A 93 4.09 -6.33 -9.89
N ILE A 94 5.07 -7.20 -9.64
CA ILE A 94 4.82 -8.55 -9.12
C ILE A 94 4.00 -8.49 -7.84
N ARG A 95 4.39 -7.64 -6.90
CA ARG A 95 3.68 -7.48 -5.63
C ARG A 95 2.23 -7.03 -5.81
N LEU A 96 1.97 -6.11 -6.75
CA LEU A 96 0.60 -5.71 -7.08
C LEU A 96 -0.19 -6.87 -7.68
N ASN A 97 0.41 -7.66 -8.59
CA ASN A 97 -0.21 -8.83 -9.20
C ASN A 97 -0.52 -9.92 -8.17
N GLU A 98 0.36 -10.14 -7.21
CA GLU A 98 0.14 -11.05 -6.09
C GLU A 98 -1.07 -10.62 -5.25
N LEU A 99 -1.17 -9.32 -4.90
CA LEU A 99 -2.32 -8.79 -4.17
C LEU A 99 -3.63 -8.95 -4.94
N MET A 100 -3.59 -8.83 -6.27
CA MET A 100 -4.76 -9.06 -7.12
C MET A 100 -5.05 -10.54 -7.36
N ALA A 101 -4.25 -11.45 -6.81
CA ALA A 101 -4.33 -12.90 -7.00
C ALA A 101 -4.37 -13.33 -8.49
N LEU A 102 -3.58 -12.66 -9.34
CA LEU A 102 -3.47 -13.04 -10.75
C LEU A 102 -2.73 -14.37 -10.90
N ASN A 103 -3.20 -15.23 -11.82
CA ASN A 103 -2.56 -16.51 -12.09
C ASN A 103 -1.12 -16.35 -12.62
N ASN A 104 -0.86 -15.30 -13.38
CA ASN A 104 0.47 -14.93 -13.84
C ASN A 104 0.91 -13.65 -13.16
N VAL A 105 1.78 -13.77 -12.15
CA VAL A 105 2.31 -12.62 -11.39
C VAL A 105 3.25 -11.72 -12.20
N GLU A 106 3.76 -12.20 -13.33
CA GLU A 106 4.65 -11.44 -14.21
C GLU A 106 3.88 -10.68 -15.31
N GLU A 107 2.57 -10.81 -15.37
CA GLU A 107 1.74 -10.14 -16.37
C GLU A 107 1.91 -8.62 -16.35
N GLU A 108 1.96 -8.02 -17.53
CA GLU A 108 2.04 -6.56 -17.66
C GLU A 108 0.67 -5.93 -17.44
N ILE A 109 0.58 -5.11 -16.39
CA ILE A 109 -0.59 -4.29 -16.12
C ILE A 109 -0.47 -2.96 -16.86
N GLN A 110 -1.47 -2.66 -17.67
CA GLN A 110 -1.61 -1.33 -18.26
C GLN A 110 -2.18 -0.36 -17.22
N ILE A 111 -1.31 0.47 -16.66
CA ILE A 111 -1.71 1.54 -15.76
C ILE A 111 -2.16 2.74 -16.62
N LYS A 112 -3.41 3.16 -16.44
CA LYS A 112 -3.96 4.34 -17.15
C LYS A 112 -3.50 5.65 -16.50
N ASP A 113 -3.29 5.66 -15.19
CA ASP A 113 -2.93 6.85 -14.44
C ASP A 113 -1.43 7.14 -14.59
N SER A 114 -1.11 8.32 -15.09
CA SER A 114 0.27 8.79 -15.23
C SER A 114 0.70 9.78 -14.15
N LEU A 115 -0.25 10.30 -13.39
CA LEU A 115 -0.06 11.31 -12.34
C LEU A 115 -0.95 10.99 -11.13
N ILE A 116 -0.48 11.36 -9.96
CA ILE A 116 -1.22 11.26 -8.70
C ILE A 116 -1.73 12.66 -8.37
N TYR A 117 -3.06 12.81 -8.32
CA TYR A 117 -3.71 14.06 -7.92
C TYR A 117 -4.19 13.93 -6.48
N PRO A 118 -3.56 14.60 -5.50
CA PRO A 118 -4.09 14.65 -4.15
C PRO A 118 -5.42 15.42 -4.15
N ASN A 119 -6.39 14.96 -3.37
CA ASN A 119 -7.63 15.70 -3.17
C ASN A 119 -7.36 16.89 -2.23
N PRO A 120 -7.40 18.14 -2.70
CA PRO A 120 -7.12 19.32 -1.87
C PRO A 120 -8.28 19.73 -0.94
N PHE A 121 -9.46 19.09 -1.08
CA PHE A 121 -10.69 19.46 -0.38
C PHE A 121 -11.06 18.48 0.74
N LEU A 122 -10.05 17.93 1.43
CA LEU A 122 -10.30 17.13 2.63
C LEU A 122 -10.55 18.06 3.82
N ASP A 123 -11.80 18.10 4.31
CA ASP A 123 -12.12 18.81 5.55
C ASP A 123 -11.84 17.91 6.75
N GLU A 124 -11.01 18.40 7.68
CA GLU A 124 -10.63 17.69 8.90
C GLU A 124 -11.83 17.37 9.79
N VAL A 125 -12.79 18.31 9.90
CA VAL A 125 -13.97 18.13 10.74
C VAL A 125 -14.87 17.02 10.20
N ASP A 126 -15.10 17.00 8.89
CA ASP A 126 -15.89 15.96 8.24
C ASP A 126 -15.19 14.59 8.30
N LEU A 127 -13.87 14.56 8.13
CA LEU A 127 -13.09 13.34 8.28
C LEU A 127 -13.17 12.78 9.70
N TRP A 128 -13.06 13.65 10.71
CA TRP A 128 -13.16 13.26 12.11
C TRP A 128 -14.53 12.68 12.43
N LYS A 129 -15.61 13.36 12.02
CA LYS A 129 -16.98 12.89 12.22
C LYS A 129 -17.21 11.53 11.55
N ASN A 130 -16.83 11.41 10.29
CA ASN A 130 -16.95 10.14 9.55
C ASN A 130 -16.13 9.02 10.20
N THR A 131 -14.95 9.33 10.73
CA THR A 131 -14.13 8.35 11.45
C THR A 131 -14.83 7.83 12.69
N LEU A 132 -15.42 8.70 13.50
CA LEU A 132 -16.13 8.29 14.71
C LEU A 132 -17.36 7.41 14.42
N GLU A 133 -18.08 7.70 13.33
CA GLU A 133 -19.32 7.02 12.98
C GLU A 133 -19.10 5.73 12.17
N ALA A 134 -18.06 5.67 11.33
CA ALA A 134 -17.91 4.63 10.32
C ALA A 134 -16.64 3.77 10.44
N ASN A 135 -15.66 4.16 11.26
CA ASN A 135 -14.41 3.40 11.37
C ASN A 135 -14.64 2.02 12.00
N ALA A 136 -14.34 0.96 11.25
CA ALA A 136 -14.59 -0.41 11.67
C ALA A 136 -13.86 -0.78 12.97
N SER A 137 -12.61 -0.31 13.16
CA SER A 137 -11.82 -0.60 14.38
C SER A 137 -12.45 0.03 15.62
N LEU A 138 -12.97 1.27 15.54
CA LEU A 138 -13.66 1.91 16.65
C LEU A 138 -14.99 1.20 16.98
N LEU A 139 -15.74 0.81 15.95
CA LEU A 139 -16.99 0.05 16.12
C LEU A 139 -16.73 -1.32 16.76
N ILE A 140 -15.65 -2.01 16.40
CA ILE A 140 -15.20 -3.26 17.02
C ILE A 140 -14.83 -3.02 18.49
N ALA A 141 -14.10 -1.97 18.82
CA ALA A 141 -13.75 -1.64 20.20
C ALA A 141 -14.98 -1.39 21.08
N GLN A 142 -15.98 -0.66 20.57
CA GLN A 142 -17.27 -0.45 21.24
C GLN A 142 -18.04 -1.77 21.45
N LYS A 143 -18.01 -2.66 20.46
CA LYS A 143 -18.65 -4.00 20.58
C LYS A 143 -17.94 -4.88 21.59
N ASN A 144 -16.61 -4.84 21.65
CA ASN A 144 -15.84 -5.55 22.66
C ASN A 144 -16.16 -5.07 24.08
N GLN A 145 -16.33 -3.76 24.27
CA GLN A 145 -16.81 -3.22 25.55
C GLN A 145 -18.19 -3.79 25.91
N THR A 146 -19.14 -3.74 24.96
CA THR A 146 -20.49 -4.30 25.18
C THR A 146 -20.46 -5.80 25.51
N LEU A 147 -19.61 -6.57 24.82
CA LEU A 147 -19.45 -8.00 25.12
C LEU A 147 -18.87 -8.24 26.50
N SER A 148 -17.89 -7.47 26.92
CA SER A 148 -17.30 -7.53 28.28
C SER A 148 -18.34 -7.22 29.35
N GLU A 149 -19.20 -6.22 29.12
CA GLU A 149 -20.31 -5.90 30.03
C GLU A 149 -21.35 -7.05 30.12
N LEU A 150 -21.64 -7.69 28.99
CA LEU A 150 -22.54 -8.85 28.95
C LEU A 150 -21.93 -10.07 29.67
N ASP A 151 -20.63 -10.30 29.50
CA ASP A 151 -19.93 -11.35 30.21
C ASP A 151 -19.89 -11.09 31.72
N TYR A 152 -19.65 -9.85 32.13
CA TYR A 152 -19.77 -9.45 33.53
C TYR A 152 -21.17 -9.75 34.09
N LYS A 153 -22.24 -9.36 33.39
CA LYS A 153 -23.62 -9.65 33.78
C LYS A 153 -23.90 -11.16 33.86
N LYS A 154 -23.35 -11.94 32.90
CA LYS A 154 -23.44 -13.39 32.89
C LYS A 154 -22.74 -14.03 34.09
N VAL A 155 -21.55 -13.57 34.47
CA VAL A 155 -20.87 -14.06 35.67
C VAL A 155 -21.65 -13.67 36.93
N LYS A 156 -22.13 -12.42 37.02
CA LYS A 156 -22.95 -11.95 38.14
C LYS A 156 -24.25 -12.75 38.29
N SER A 157 -24.87 -13.19 37.19
CA SER A 157 -26.08 -13.98 37.24
C SER A 157 -25.91 -15.36 37.93
N ARG A 158 -24.66 -15.87 38.00
CA ARG A 158 -24.36 -17.13 38.72
C ARG A 158 -24.49 -17.04 40.25
N TYR A 159 -24.53 -15.83 40.80
CA TYR A 159 -24.78 -15.60 42.21
C TYR A 159 -26.27 -15.63 42.57
N TYR A 160 -27.17 -15.66 41.58
CA TYR A 160 -28.59 -15.74 41.81
C TYR A 160 -29.05 -17.20 41.75
N PRO A 161 -30.00 -17.62 42.60
CA PRO A 161 -30.57 -18.96 42.56
C PRO A 161 -31.31 -19.18 41.20
N TYR A 162 -31.13 -20.34 40.60
CA TYR A 162 -31.83 -20.69 39.37
C TYR A 162 -32.85 -21.77 39.64
N VAL A 163 -34.02 -21.68 38.99
CA VAL A 163 -35.06 -22.69 39.03
C VAL A 163 -35.10 -23.38 37.67
N LYS A 164 -35.00 -24.71 37.66
CA LYS A 164 -35.08 -25.53 36.46
C LYS A 164 -36.38 -26.32 36.48
N LEU A 165 -37.29 -26.02 35.57
CA LEU A 165 -38.50 -26.78 35.34
C LEU A 165 -38.27 -27.82 34.23
N ASN A 166 -38.39 -29.09 34.54
CA ASN A 166 -38.38 -30.17 33.56
C ASN A 166 -39.81 -30.74 33.46
N ALA A 167 -40.44 -30.60 32.30
CA ALA A 167 -41.70 -31.26 31.99
C ALA A 167 -41.45 -32.37 30.98
N GLY A 168 -41.74 -33.61 31.29
CA GLY A 168 -41.73 -34.77 30.41
C GLY A 168 -43.14 -35.29 30.23
N TYR A 169 -43.59 -35.50 28.99
CA TYR A 169 -44.80 -36.24 28.66
C TYR A 169 -44.35 -37.60 28.15
N GLY A 170 -44.65 -38.65 28.89
CA GLY A 170 -44.39 -40.04 28.49
C GLY A 170 -45.63 -40.67 27.97
N TYR A 171 -45.55 -41.38 26.85
CA TYR A 171 -46.49 -42.38 26.38
C TYR A 171 -45.98 -43.74 26.82
#